data_915479b0d3c42fb891a9fb94fdfacd10
#
_entry.id   915479b0d3c42fb891a9fb94fdfacd10
#
_cell.length_a   1.000
_cell.length_b   1.000
_cell.length_c   1.000
_cell.angle_alpha   90.00
_cell.angle_beta   90.00
_cell.angle_gamma   90.00
#
_symmetry.space_group_name_H-M   'P 1'
#
loop_
_entity.id
_entity.type
_entity.pdbx_description
1 polymer ?
#
loop_
_entity_poly.entity_id
_entity_poly.type
_entity_poly.pdbx_seq_one_letter_code
_entity_poly.pdbx_strand_id
1 'polypeptide(L)'
;MTAFAGWQMPVQFTGISLEHEAVRTRAGLFDISHMGKLELEGRGAIAALQRLVPSNLARLQPGQAQYTVLLNSQGGIIDDLIVYREADGSHGQRLMVIINAATTDKIGRAHV
;
A
#
# COMPACT_ATOMS: atom_id res chain seq x y z
N MET A 1 7.02 21.97 8.57
CA MET A 1 6.24 21.54 7.41
C MET A 1 7.12 21.53 6.18
N THR A 2 7.03 20.49 5.37
CA THR A 2 7.76 20.39 4.12
C THR A 2 6.85 19.81 3.05
N ALA A 3 7.17 20.10 1.78
CA ALA A 3 6.40 19.57 0.66
C ALA A 3 6.88 18.14 0.34
N PHE A 4 5.93 17.22 0.19
CA PHE A 4 6.19 15.84 -0.23
C PHE A 4 5.06 15.36 -1.12
N ALA A 5 5.40 15.00 -2.37
CA ALA A 5 4.44 14.50 -3.37
C ALA A 5 3.17 15.37 -3.49
N GLY A 6 3.33 16.70 -3.39
CA GLY A 6 2.23 17.64 -3.45
C GLY A 6 1.52 17.91 -2.14
N TRP A 7 1.94 17.24 -1.05
CA TRP A 7 1.36 17.39 0.27
C TRP A 7 2.28 18.22 1.17
N GLN A 8 1.67 19.00 2.08
CA GLN A 8 2.40 19.69 3.13
C GLN A 8 2.44 18.78 4.35
N MET A 9 3.63 18.32 4.74
CA MET A 9 3.78 17.34 5.80
C MET A 9 4.79 17.83 6.85
N PRO A 10 4.54 17.55 8.13
CA PRO A 10 5.53 17.83 9.17
C PRO A 10 6.71 16.86 9.05
N VAL A 11 7.93 17.40 9.24
CA VAL A 11 9.14 16.58 9.30
C VAL A 11 9.27 15.94 10.67
N GLN A 12 8.85 16.65 11.71
CA GLN A 12 8.94 16.21 13.09
C GLN A 12 7.92 16.97 13.94
N PHE A 13 7.59 16.42 15.08
CA PHE A 13 6.76 17.08 16.09
C PHE A 13 7.58 17.47 17.31
N THR A 14 8.17 16.48 18.01
CA THR A 14 8.99 16.72 19.21
C THR A 14 10.49 16.60 18.93
N GLY A 15 10.87 15.99 17.83
CA GLY A 15 12.26 15.80 17.44
C GLY A 15 12.44 14.44 16.78
N ILE A 16 13.21 14.42 15.70
CA ILE A 16 13.39 13.20 14.88
C ILE A 16 13.95 12.05 15.73
N SER A 17 14.99 12.31 16.52
CA SER A 17 15.63 11.27 17.32
C SER A 17 14.72 10.71 18.40
N LEU A 18 13.97 11.58 19.08
CA LEU A 18 13.04 11.16 20.14
C LEU A 18 11.88 10.36 19.57
N GLU A 19 11.36 10.79 18.44
CA GLU A 19 10.24 10.09 17.78
C GLU A 19 10.68 8.72 17.25
N HIS A 20 11.87 8.65 16.67
CA HIS A 20 12.46 7.38 16.22
C HIS A 20 12.62 6.41 17.38
N GLU A 21 13.18 6.86 18.49
CA GLU A 21 13.36 6.04 19.69
C GLU A 21 12.01 5.54 20.23
N ALA A 22 10.99 6.40 20.24
CA ALA A 22 9.65 6.01 20.68
C ALA A 22 9.06 4.87 19.85
N VAL A 23 9.24 4.92 18.53
CA VAL A 23 8.80 3.84 17.64
C VAL A 23 9.54 2.53 17.93
N ARG A 24 10.85 2.62 18.18
CA ARG A 24 11.69 1.44 18.41
C ARG A 24 11.48 0.81 19.78
N THR A 25 11.15 1.59 20.80
CA THR A 25 11.09 1.12 22.20
C THR A 25 9.70 1.12 22.80
N ARG A 26 8.74 1.81 22.22
CA ARG A 26 7.38 1.93 22.74
C ARG A 26 6.37 1.78 21.63
N ALA A 27 5.83 2.90 21.13
CA ALA A 27 4.86 2.91 20.06
C ALA A 27 4.95 4.20 19.27
N GLY A 28 4.55 4.15 18.00
CA GLY A 28 4.47 5.32 17.15
C GLY A 28 3.17 5.32 16.37
N LEU A 29 2.65 6.52 16.12
CA LEU A 29 1.48 6.76 15.30
C LEU A 29 1.92 7.55 14.07
N PHE A 30 1.54 7.07 12.88
CA PHE A 30 1.91 7.68 11.61
C PHE A 30 0.67 8.10 10.84
N ASP A 31 0.64 9.33 10.39
CA ASP A 31 -0.41 9.80 9.48
C ASP A 31 0.00 9.42 8.05
N ILE A 32 -0.71 8.47 7.46
CA ILE A 32 -0.48 8.00 6.10
C ILE A 32 -1.58 8.47 5.14
N SER A 33 -2.29 9.53 5.48
CA SER A 33 -3.41 10.05 4.67
C SER A 33 -3.01 10.40 3.26
N HIS A 34 -1.74 10.76 3.04
CA HIS A 34 -1.21 11.10 1.72
C HIS A 34 -1.02 9.88 0.81
N MET A 35 -0.93 8.69 1.37
CA MET A 35 -0.76 7.47 0.57
C MET A 35 -2.07 7.07 -0.11
N GLY A 36 -1.97 6.54 -1.32
CA GLY A 36 -3.13 6.04 -2.04
C GLY A 36 -3.65 4.74 -1.44
N LYS A 37 -4.97 4.59 -1.43
CA LYS A 37 -5.63 3.37 -0.96
C LYS A 37 -6.58 2.90 -2.04
N LEU A 38 -6.45 1.64 -2.44
CA LEU A 38 -7.32 1.02 -3.43
C LEU A 38 -8.03 -0.16 -2.77
N GLU A 39 -9.31 -0.29 -3.03
CA GLU A 39 -10.05 -1.49 -2.66
C GLU A 39 -10.38 -2.28 -3.92
N LEU A 40 -10.09 -3.58 -3.87
CA LEU A 40 -10.47 -4.53 -4.91
C LEU A 40 -11.46 -5.51 -4.29
N GLU A 41 -12.61 -5.66 -4.93
CA GLU A 41 -13.64 -6.58 -4.44
C GLU A 41 -14.21 -7.38 -5.61
N GLY A 42 -14.38 -8.67 -5.39
CA GLY A 42 -14.94 -9.56 -6.39
C GLY A 42 -14.39 -10.96 -6.29
N ARG A 43 -15.00 -11.90 -7.01
CA ARG A 43 -14.59 -13.31 -7.00
C ARG A 43 -13.18 -13.52 -7.54
N GLY A 44 -12.75 -12.71 -8.47
CA GLY A 44 -11.45 -12.81 -9.10
C GLY A 44 -10.44 -11.76 -8.64
N ALA A 45 -10.67 -11.08 -7.52
CA ALA A 45 -9.81 -9.98 -7.09
C ALA A 45 -8.36 -10.42 -6.89
N ILE A 46 -8.13 -11.53 -6.19
CA ILE A 46 -6.78 -12.05 -5.95
C ILE A 46 -6.12 -12.45 -7.27
N ALA A 47 -6.83 -13.20 -8.12
CA ALA A 47 -6.29 -13.64 -9.40
C ALA A 47 -5.97 -12.47 -10.33
N ALA A 48 -6.78 -11.42 -10.31
CA ALA A 48 -6.55 -10.23 -11.12
C ALA A 48 -5.29 -9.49 -10.68
N LEU A 49 -5.15 -9.24 -9.38
CA LEU A 49 -3.97 -8.56 -8.86
C LEU A 49 -2.71 -9.42 -8.98
N GLN A 50 -2.85 -10.74 -8.84
CA GLN A 50 -1.73 -11.69 -8.97
C GLN A 50 -0.98 -11.54 -10.30
N ARG A 51 -1.66 -11.15 -11.34
CA ARG A 51 -1.05 -10.97 -12.67
C ARG A 51 -0.10 -9.77 -12.74
N LEU A 52 -0.17 -8.88 -11.76
CA LEU A 52 0.58 -7.63 -11.74
C LEU A 52 1.72 -7.62 -10.72
N VAL A 53 1.78 -8.62 -9.84
CA VAL A 53 2.77 -8.70 -8.77
C VAL A 53 3.49 -10.03 -8.79
N PRO A 54 4.78 -10.09 -8.36
CA PRO A 54 5.55 -11.34 -8.35
C PRO A 54 5.26 -12.25 -7.16
N SER A 55 4.70 -11.71 -6.08
CA SER A 55 4.44 -12.47 -4.85
C SER A 55 3.19 -13.33 -4.99
N ASN A 56 3.18 -14.49 -4.33
CA ASN A 56 2.03 -15.39 -4.36
C ASN A 56 0.95 -14.90 -3.39
N LEU A 57 -0.02 -14.15 -3.90
CA LEU A 57 -1.10 -13.58 -3.10
C LEU A 57 -2.09 -14.64 -2.60
N ALA A 58 -2.16 -15.78 -3.27
CA ALA A 58 -3.08 -16.86 -2.85
C ALA A 58 -2.73 -17.42 -1.46
N ARG A 59 -1.52 -17.19 -0.99
CA ARG A 59 -1.08 -17.61 0.35
C ARG A 59 -1.65 -16.73 1.48
N LEU A 60 -2.14 -15.54 1.14
CA LEU A 60 -2.65 -14.62 2.16
C LEU A 60 -3.98 -15.13 2.73
N GLN A 61 -4.03 -15.20 4.05
CA GLN A 61 -5.26 -15.43 4.78
C GLN A 61 -5.89 -14.09 5.17
N PRO A 62 -7.20 -14.02 5.41
CA PRO A 62 -7.81 -12.79 5.94
C PRO A 62 -7.07 -12.29 7.18
N GLY A 63 -6.76 -10.99 7.18
CA GLY A 63 -5.98 -10.36 8.25
C GLY A 63 -4.48 -10.31 8.00
N GLN A 64 -3.99 -10.93 6.93
CA GLN A 64 -2.57 -10.91 6.57
C GLN A 64 -2.28 -9.88 5.48
N ALA A 65 -1.02 -9.46 5.41
CA ALA A 65 -0.56 -8.49 4.41
C ALA A 65 0.73 -8.98 3.76
N GLN A 66 0.97 -8.52 2.54
CA GLN A 66 2.17 -8.82 1.76
C GLN A 66 2.75 -7.54 1.19
N TYR A 67 4.00 -7.25 1.52
CA TYR A 67 4.78 -6.22 0.84
C TYR A 67 5.28 -6.80 -0.49
N THR A 68 5.03 -6.08 -1.57
CA THR A 68 5.38 -6.54 -2.91
C THR A 68 5.59 -5.36 -3.85
N VAL A 69 5.75 -5.62 -5.13
CA VAL A 69 5.95 -4.60 -6.16
C VAL A 69 4.95 -4.78 -7.29
N LEU A 70 4.55 -3.65 -7.88
CA LEU A 70 3.70 -3.63 -9.06
C LEU A 70 4.59 -3.61 -10.30
N LEU A 71 4.33 -4.52 -11.23
CA LEU A 71 5.15 -4.72 -12.41
C LEU A 71 4.47 -4.16 -13.67
N ASN A 72 5.28 -3.66 -14.60
CA ASN A 72 4.81 -3.34 -15.94
C ASN A 72 4.86 -4.58 -16.84
N SER A 73 4.45 -4.44 -18.09
CA SER A 73 4.38 -5.57 -19.04
C SER A 73 5.73 -6.18 -19.41
N GLN A 74 6.82 -5.47 -19.15
CA GLN A 74 8.19 -5.94 -19.39
C GLN A 74 8.85 -6.50 -18.13
N GLY A 75 8.12 -6.57 -17.01
CA GLY A 75 8.66 -7.03 -15.74
C GLY A 75 9.40 -5.98 -14.93
N GLY A 76 9.40 -4.72 -15.39
CA GLY A 76 9.98 -3.61 -14.63
C GLY A 76 9.07 -3.18 -13.49
N ILE A 77 9.66 -2.62 -12.43
CA ILE A 77 8.93 -2.20 -11.24
C ILE A 77 8.34 -0.81 -11.46
N ILE A 78 7.01 -0.68 -11.36
CA ILE A 78 6.34 0.61 -11.35
C ILE A 78 6.48 1.25 -9.98
N ASP A 79 6.21 0.50 -8.91
CA ASP A 79 6.34 0.95 -7.52
C ASP A 79 6.21 -0.24 -6.58
N ASP A 80 6.58 -0.01 -5.30
CA ASP A 80 6.28 -0.96 -4.23
C ASP A 80 4.94 -0.63 -3.59
N LEU A 81 4.33 -1.63 -2.97
CA LEU A 81 3.03 -1.48 -2.33
C LEU A 81 2.79 -2.57 -1.30
N ILE A 82 1.75 -2.41 -0.50
CA ILE A 82 1.34 -3.42 0.48
C ILE A 82 -0.07 -3.88 0.12
N VAL A 83 -0.25 -5.19 0.04
CA VAL A 83 -1.54 -5.82 -0.21
C VAL A 83 -2.05 -6.41 1.10
N TYR A 84 -3.23 -5.98 1.54
CA TYR A 84 -3.91 -6.51 2.72
C TYR A 84 -5.04 -7.40 2.28
N ARG A 85 -5.07 -8.65 2.78
CA ARG A 85 -6.20 -9.54 2.58
C ARG A 85 -7.23 -9.25 3.67
N GLU A 86 -8.39 -8.80 3.26
CA GLU A 86 -9.52 -8.59 4.17
C GLU A 86 -10.43 -9.84 4.18
N ALA A 87 -11.36 -9.89 5.12
CA ALA A 87 -12.38 -10.92 5.14
C ALA A 87 -13.26 -10.78 3.88
N ASP A 88 -13.72 -11.91 3.33
CA ASP A 88 -14.58 -11.88 2.15
C ASP A 88 -15.86 -11.10 2.43
N GLY A 89 -16.26 -10.30 1.46
CA GLY A 89 -17.49 -9.51 1.52
C GLY A 89 -18.62 -10.15 0.74
N SER A 90 -19.71 -9.40 0.60
CA SER A 90 -20.90 -9.87 -0.13
C SER A 90 -20.62 -10.10 -1.63
N HIS A 91 -19.60 -9.48 -2.19
CA HIS A 91 -19.23 -9.58 -3.60
C HIS A 91 -18.02 -10.48 -3.85
N GLY A 92 -17.52 -11.18 -2.84
CA GLY A 92 -16.40 -12.10 -2.94
C GLY A 92 -15.17 -11.65 -2.18
N GLN A 93 -13.99 -11.90 -2.76
CA GLN A 93 -12.72 -11.55 -2.14
C GLN A 93 -12.55 -10.04 -2.01
N ARG A 94 -11.91 -9.61 -0.93
CA ARG A 94 -11.63 -8.20 -0.68
C ARG A 94 -10.15 -8.02 -0.37
N LEU A 95 -9.55 -7.08 -1.10
CA LEU A 95 -8.16 -6.68 -0.90
C LEU A 95 -8.10 -5.17 -0.73
N MET A 96 -7.24 -4.70 0.18
CA MET A 96 -6.86 -3.29 0.26
C MET A 96 -5.40 -3.17 -0.15
N VAL A 97 -5.11 -2.22 -1.03
CA VAL A 97 -3.75 -1.97 -1.50
C VAL A 97 -3.35 -0.56 -1.12
N ILE A 98 -2.24 -0.44 -0.39
CA ILE A 98 -1.66 0.85 -0.01
C ILE A 98 -0.52 1.15 -0.96
N ILE A 99 -0.61 2.27 -1.65
CA ILE A 99 0.36 2.71 -2.66
C ILE A 99 1.00 4.03 -2.26
N ASN A 100 2.19 4.30 -2.80
CA ASN A 100 2.93 5.53 -2.46
C ASN A 100 2.26 6.77 -3.04
N ALA A 101 2.35 7.88 -2.31
CA ALA A 101 1.73 9.14 -2.71
C ALA A 101 2.27 9.66 -4.04
N ALA A 102 3.58 9.56 -4.26
CA ALA A 102 4.22 10.09 -5.46
C ALA A 102 3.78 9.38 -6.75
N THR A 103 3.32 8.13 -6.65
CA THR A 103 2.96 7.29 -7.80
C THR A 103 1.48 6.98 -7.88
N THR A 104 0.66 7.53 -6.99
CA THR A 104 -0.79 7.25 -6.94
C THR A 104 -1.46 7.52 -8.30
N ASP A 105 -1.21 8.67 -8.89
CA ASP A 105 -1.79 9.02 -10.19
C ASP A 105 -1.28 8.13 -11.31
N LYS A 106 0.01 7.80 -11.30
CA LYS A 106 0.63 6.93 -12.28
C LYS A 106 0.01 5.53 -12.25
N ILE A 107 -0.17 4.99 -11.06
CA ILE A 107 -0.78 3.66 -10.88
C ILE A 107 -2.22 3.68 -11.36
N GLY A 108 -2.99 4.70 -11.01
CA GLY A 108 -4.37 4.85 -11.44
C GLY A 108 -4.52 4.90 -12.96
N ARG A 109 -3.56 5.50 -13.66
CA ARG A 109 -3.57 5.58 -15.13
C ARG A 109 -3.10 4.30 -15.79
N ALA A 110 -2.17 3.59 -15.17
CA ALA A 110 -1.55 2.42 -15.78
C ALA A 110 -2.48 1.21 -15.83
N HIS A 111 -3.48 1.15 -14.96
CA HIS A 111 -4.32 -0.05 -14.77
C HIS A 111 -5.83 0.24 -14.80
N VAL A 112 -6.21 1.36 -15.32
CA VAL A 112 -7.64 1.70 -15.52
C VAL A 112 -8.17 1.04 -16.78
#